data_9cd85e3fa4baf25f450b4c5750b64c22
#
_entry.id   9cd85e3fa4baf25f450b4c5750b64c22
#
_cell.length_a   1.000
_cell.length_b   1.000
_cell.length_c   1.000
_cell.angle_alpha   90.00
_cell.angle_beta   90.00
_cell.angle_gamma   90.00
#
_symmetry.space_group_name_H-M   'P 1'
#
loop_
_entity.id
_entity.type
_entity.pdbx_description
1 polymer ?
#
loop_
_entity_poly.entity_id
_entity_poly.type
_entity_poly.pdbx_seq_one_letter_code
_entity_poly.pdbx_strand_id
1 'polypeptide(L)'
;KKGQIKINFDASVSASMYQSKMNVLNTEQYGRAMWQAYVNDGENPNGNALGYAYNWGYNADGNPVLYGMTLSKYLDSKNTMPVADTDWFDEITRTGVIQQYNLSVSNGSEKGSSFFSLGYYKNLGVIKDTDFDRFSARMNSDYKLIDDILTIGQHFTLNRTSEVQAPGGIIETALDIPSARS
;
A
#
# COMPACT_ATOMS: atom_id res chain seq x y z
N LYS A 1 -45.51 27.26 1.33
CA LYS A 1 -44.45 27.21 0.32
C LYS A 1 -44.36 25.78 -0.21
N LYS A 2 -44.42 25.57 -1.53
CA LYS A 2 -44.16 24.25 -2.10
C LYS A 2 -42.71 23.85 -1.73
N GLY A 3 -42.55 22.67 -1.13
CA GLY A 3 -41.23 22.12 -0.81
C GLY A 3 -40.36 22.00 -2.08
N GLN A 4 -39.15 22.50 -2.01
CA GLN A 4 -38.18 22.33 -3.12
C GLN A 4 -37.37 21.08 -2.87
N ILE A 5 -37.31 20.19 -3.86
CA ILE A 5 -36.39 19.08 -3.85
C ILE A 5 -35.01 19.62 -4.20
N LYS A 6 -34.02 19.29 -3.37
CA LYS A 6 -32.60 19.55 -3.63
C LYS A 6 -31.91 18.21 -3.86
N ILE A 7 -31.15 18.13 -4.93
CA ILE A 7 -30.32 16.98 -5.29
C ILE A 7 -28.87 17.47 -5.33
N ASN A 8 -27.99 16.82 -4.56
CA ASN A 8 -26.55 17.08 -4.60
C ASN A 8 -25.85 15.78 -5.00
N PHE A 9 -24.88 15.92 -5.88
CA PHE A 9 -23.98 14.83 -6.25
C PHE A 9 -22.54 15.33 -6.18
N ASP A 10 -21.73 14.64 -5.40
CA ASP A 10 -20.30 14.93 -5.25
C ASP A 10 -19.52 13.69 -5.65
N ALA A 11 -18.50 13.89 -6.47
CA ALA A 11 -17.58 12.84 -6.88
C ALA A 11 -16.14 13.33 -6.77
N SER A 12 -15.27 12.51 -6.22
CA SER A 12 -13.85 12.79 -6.17
C SER A 12 -13.04 11.53 -6.46
N VAL A 13 -11.90 11.73 -7.14
CA VAL A 13 -10.88 10.71 -7.37
C VAL A 13 -9.54 11.32 -7.04
N SER A 14 -8.75 10.62 -6.23
CA SER A 14 -7.41 11.04 -5.87
C SER A 14 -6.44 9.86 -5.96
N ALA A 15 -5.16 10.16 -6.18
CA ALA A 15 -4.08 9.20 -6.19
C ALA A 15 -3.22 9.37 -4.94
N SER A 16 -2.76 8.26 -4.38
CA SER A 16 -1.82 8.21 -3.27
C SER A 16 -0.58 7.44 -3.69
N MET A 17 0.58 7.92 -3.32
CA MET A 17 1.85 7.24 -3.57
C MET A 17 2.80 7.45 -2.41
N TYR A 18 3.77 6.56 -2.26
CA TYR A 18 4.86 6.81 -1.34
C TYR A 18 5.69 8.01 -1.82
N GLN A 19 5.88 8.99 -0.96
CA GLN A 19 6.65 10.22 -1.29
C GLN A 19 8.16 10.02 -1.27
N SER A 20 8.65 9.08 -0.48
CA SER A 20 10.07 8.74 -0.46
C SER A 20 10.25 7.25 -0.75
N LYS A 21 10.93 6.94 -1.85
CA LYS A 21 11.45 5.58 -2.07
C LYS A 21 12.56 5.35 -1.04
N MET A 22 12.48 4.26 -0.31
CA MET A 22 13.65 3.75 0.37
C MET A 22 14.63 3.26 -0.69
N ASN A 23 15.84 3.79 -0.69
CA ASN A 23 16.89 3.33 -1.57
C ASN A 23 17.43 2.01 -1.02
N VAL A 24 16.93 0.90 -1.55
CA VAL A 24 17.48 -0.42 -1.29
C VAL A 24 18.72 -0.64 -2.15
N LEU A 25 19.64 -1.46 -1.64
CA LEU A 25 20.83 -1.84 -2.40
C LEU A 25 20.42 -2.75 -3.55
N ASN A 26 20.89 -2.44 -4.76
CA ASN A 26 20.80 -3.38 -5.86
C ASN A 26 21.75 -4.57 -5.65
N THR A 27 21.65 -5.58 -6.51
CA THR A 27 22.43 -6.82 -6.38
C THR A 27 23.94 -6.58 -6.34
N GLU A 28 24.48 -5.65 -7.13
CA GLU A 28 25.90 -5.32 -7.10
C GLU A 28 26.30 -4.59 -5.81
N GLN A 29 25.53 -3.58 -5.40
CA GLN A 29 25.77 -2.81 -4.19
C GLN A 29 25.69 -3.71 -2.94
N TYR A 30 24.72 -4.61 -2.92
CA TYR A 30 24.56 -5.59 -1.84
C TYR A 30 25.77 -6.52 -1.75
N GLY A 31 26.25 -7.05 -2.89
CA GLY A 31 27.44 -7.88 -2.92
C GLY A 31 28.70 -7.16 -2.40
N ARG A 32 28.89 -5.88 -2.75
CA ARG A 32 30.00 -5.07 -2.23
C ARG A 32 29.88 -4.83 -0.72
N ALA A 33 28.68 -4.55 -0.22
CA ALA A 33 28.43 -4.39 1.21
C ALA A 33 28.70 -5.68 2.00
N MET A 34 28.28 -6.82 1.46
CA MET A 34 28.60 -8.14 2.01
C MET A 34 30.08 -8.40 2.09
N TRP A 35 30.83 -8.14 0.99
CA TRP A 35 32.28 -8.28 1.00
C TRP A 35 32.89 -7.47 2.16
N GLN A 36 32.51 -6.23 2.30
CA GLN A 36 33.02 -5.36 3.36
C GLN A 36 32.69 -5.89 4.76
N ALA A 37 31.47 -6.41 4.97
CA ALA A 37 31.06 -6.99 6.23
C ALA A 37 31.90 -8.21 6.62
N TYR A 38 32.06 -9.19 5.70
CA TYR A 38 32.90 -10.37 5.94
C TYR A 38 34.35 -10.00 6.27
N VAL A 39 34.91 -9.05 5.53
CA VAL A 39 36.28 -8.59 5.74
C VAL A 39 36.43 -7.89 7.10
N ASN A 40 35.47 -7.07 7.50
CA ASN A 40 35.47 -6.41 8.81
C ASN A 40 35.39 -7.39 9.97
N ASP A 41 34.66 -8.50 9.77
CA ASP A 41 34.52 -9.57 10.76
C ASP A 41 35.72 -10.55 10.74
N GLY A 42 36.67 -10.36 9.83
CA GLY A 42 37.84 -11.23 9.66
C GLY A 42 37.50 -12.57 9.03
N GLU A 43 36.37 -12.68 8.36
CA GLU A 43 35.89 -13.88 7.67
C GLU A 43 36.21 -13.87 6.19
N ASN A 44 36.18 -15.06 5.58
CA ASN A 44 36.38 -15.19 4.14
C ASN A 44 35.08 -14.85 3.38
N PRO A 45 35.04 -13.75 2.59
CA PRO A 45 33.84 -13.34 1.88
C PRO A 45 33.37 -14.36 0.82
N ASN A 46 34.23 -15.23 0.32
CA ASN A 46 33.86 -16.31 -0.58
C ASN A 46 33.09 -17.47 0.08
N GLY A 47 32.93 -17.43 1.40
CA GLY A 47 32.07 -18.34 2.15
C GLY A 47 30.59 -17.96 2.17
N ASN A 48 30.17 -16.91 1.44
CA ASN A 48 28.80 -16.43 1.43
C ASN A 48 27.81 -17.43 0.76
N ALA A 49 26.56 -17.42 1.24
CA ALA A 49 25.52 -18.31 0.75
C ALA A 49 24.77 -17.81 -0.51
N LEU A 50 25.06 -16.59 -0.96
CA LEU A 50 24.34 -15.95 -2.08
C LEU A 50 25.03 -16.09 -3.43
N GLY A 51 26.14 -16.84 -3.50
CA GLY A 51 26.81 -17.15 -4.76
C GLY A 51 27.70 -16.04 -5.32
N TYR A 52 28.02 -15.01 -4.52
CA TYR A 52 29.04 -14.03 -4.89
C TYR A 52 30.42 -14.66 -4.80
N ALA A 53 31.22 -14.43 -5.84
CA ALA A 53 32.63 -14.76 -5.86
C ALA A 53 33.46 -13.47 -5.94
N TYR A 54 34.35 -13.30 -4.98
CA TYR A 54 35.17 -12.11 -4.80
C TYR A 54 36.62 -12.38 -5.18
N ASN A 55 37.16 -11.56 -6.09
CA ASN A 55 38.57 -11.43 -6.29
C ASN A 55 39.10 -10.30 -5.41
N TRP A 56 39.78 -10.62 -4.32
CA TRP A 56 40.19 -9.67 -3.31
C TRP A 56 41.55 -10.06 -2.69
N GLY A 57 42.16 -9.14 -1.97
CA GLY A 57 43.45 -9.37 -1.30
C GLY A 57 43.79 -8.17 -0.42
N TYR A 58 45.06 -8.07 -0.07
CA TYR A 58 45.59 -6.99 0.74
C TYR A 58 46.53 -6.12 -0.08
N ASN A 59 46.52 -4.81 0.11
CA ASN A 59 47.49 -3.89 -0.47
C ASN A 59 48.80 -3.90 0.32
N ALA A 60 49.76 -3.09 -0.09
CA ALA A 60 51.07 -3.00 0.56
C ALA A 60 51.02 -2.52 2.01
N ASP A 61 49.95 -1.78 2.37
CA ASP A 61 49.73 -1.28 3.73
C ASP A 61 48.95 -2.25 4.60
N GLY A 62 48.61 -3.44 4.09
CA GLY A 62 47.84 -4.47 4.78
C GLY A 62 46.33 -4.21 4.80
N ASN A 63 45.82 -3.27 4.01
CA ASN A 63 44.39 -3.02 3.93
C ASN A 63 43.72 -3.96 2.90
N PRO A 64 42.52 -4.48 3.17
CA PRO A 64 41.77 -5.31 2.24
C PRO A 64 41.32 -4.51 1.00
N VAL A 65 41.43 -5.11 -0.16
CA VAL A 65 41.04 -4.50 -1.46
C VAL A 65 40.21 -5.48 -2.26
N LEU A 66 39.06 -5.03 -2.74
CA LEU A 66 38.24 -5.76 -3.70
C LEU A 66 38.68 -5.42 -5.13
N TYR A 67 39.26 -6.39 -5.84
CA TYR A 67 39.67 -6.23 -7.23
C TYR A 67 38.55 -6.52 -8.23
N GLY A 68 37.60 -7.38 -7.85
CA GLY A 68 36.44 -7.71 -8.67
C GLY A 68 35.45 -8.60 -7.96
N MET A 69 34.26 -8.65 -8.49
CA MET A 69 33.18 -9.47 -8.00
C MET A 69 32.41 -10.05 -9.16
N THR A 70 32.05 -11.32 -9.07
CA THR A 70 31.14 -11.98 -10.00
C THR A 70 29.98 -12.61 -9.20
N LEU A 71 28.84 -12.75 -9.85
CA LEU A 71 27.68 -13.42 -9.29
C LEU A 71 27.32 -14.58 -10.22
N SER A 72 27.04 -15.72 -9.64
CA SER A 72 26.54 -16.89 -10.36
C SER A 72 25.23 -16.56 -11.09
N LYS A 73 24.95 -17.19 -12.23
CA LYS A 73 23.65 -17.04 -12.92
C LYS A 73 22.50 -17.63 -12.13
N TYR A 74 22.80 -18.55 -11.23
CA TYR A 74 21.80 -19.23 -10.40
C TYR A 74 22.28 -19.24 -8.95
N LEU A 75 21.35 -19.10 -8.02
CA LEU A 75 21.60 -19.16 -6.58
C LEU A 75 21.69 -20.60 -6.05
N ASP A 76 21.21 -21.57 -6.83
CA ASP A 76 21.20 -22.98 -6.45
C ASP A 76 21.97 -23.85 -7.45
N SER A 77 22.45 -25.00 -6.96
CA SER A 77 23.19 -25.98 -7.76
C SER A 77 22.34 -26.70 -8.82
N LYS A 78 21.01 -26.64 -8.71
CA LYS A 78 20.07 -27.25 -9.65
C LYS A 78 19.70 -26.33 -10.82
N ASN A 79 20.17 -25.10 -10.80
CA ASN A 79 19.86 -24.06 -11.78
C ASN A 79 18.34 -23.76 -11.88
N THR A 80 17.64 -23.78 -10.75
CA THR A 80 16.21 -23.52 -10.67
C THR A 80 15.89 -22.12 -10.14
N MET A 81 16.83 -21.46 -9.47
CA MET A 81 16.69 -20.13 -8.89
C MET A 81 17.62 -19.15 -9.62
N PRO A 82 17.17 -18.49 -10.70
CA PRO A 82 18.00 -17.49 -11.38
C PRO A 82 18.27 -16.31 -10.45
N VAL A 83 19.43 -15.68 -10.60
CA VAL A 83 19.75 -14.43 -9.92
C VAL A 83 18.91 -13.32 -10.53
N ALA A 84 18.35 -12.48 -9.67
CA ALA A 84 17.56 -11.32 -10.02
C ALA A 84 18.26 -10.01 -9.59
N ASP A 85 17.64 -8.90 -9.92
CA ASP A 85 17.97 -7.57 -9.40
C ASP A 85 16.63 -6.87 -9.08
N THR A 86 15.92 -7.43 -8.12
CA THR A 86 14.53 -7.05 -7.80
C THR A 86 14.51 -5.99 -6.71
N ASP A 87 13.87 -4.87 -6.99
CA ASP A 87 13.43 -3.93 -5.96
C ASP A 87 12.12 -4.46 -5.34
N TRP A 88 12.24 -5.21 -4.27
CA TRP A 88 11.11 -5.82 -3.57
C TRP A 88 10.12 -4.79 -3.02
N PHE A 89 10.59 -3.58 -2.71
CA PHE A 89 9.70 -2.51 -2.27
C PHE A 89 8.80 -2.02 -3.42
N ASP A 90 9.35 -1.86 -4.62
CA ASP A 90 8.55 -1.53 -5.81
C ASP A 90 7.61 -2.70 -6.19
N GLU A 91 8.03 -3.95 -5.96
CA GLU A 91 7.18 -5.12 -6.23
C GLU A 91 5.94 -5.20 -5.35
N ILE A 92 6.01 -4.76 -4.11
CA ILE A 92 4.86 -4.78 -3.19
C ILE A 92 4.05 -3.49 -3.22
N THR A 93 4.53 -2.43 -3.87
CA THR A 93 3.87 -1.12 -3.88
C THR A 93 3.25 -0.77 -5.23
N ARG A 94 2.28 0.13 -5.18
CA ARG A 94 1.63 0.73 -6.36
C ARG A 94 1.14 2.13 -6.04
N THR A 95 0.74 2.86 -7.06
CA THR A 95 -0.09 4.05 -6.87
C THR A 95 -1.46 3.62 -6.38
N GLY A 96 -1.83 4.04 -5.18
CA GLY A 96 -3.16 3.86 -4.62
C GLY A 96 -4.16 4.82 -5.26
N VAL A 97 -5.44 4.43 -5.30
CA VAL A 97 -6.52 5.25 -5.87
C VAL A 97 -7.66 5.31 -4.88
N ILE A 98 -8.07 6.53 -4.53
CA ILE A 98 -9.23 6.76 -3.69
C ILE A 98 -10.35 7.32 -4.56
N GLN A 99 -11.53 6.71 -4.46
CA GLN A 99 -12.74 7.12 -5.14
C GLN A 99 -13.83 7.36 -4.12
N GLN A 100 -14.53 8.48 -4.25
CA GLN A 100 -15.65 8.81 -3.37
C GLN A 100 -16.79 9.39 -4.20
N TYR A 101 -17.98 8.87 -3.97
CA TYR A 101 -19.21 9.30 -4.61
C TYR A 101 -20.29 9.48 -3.56
N ASN A 102 -20.93 10.63 -3.54
CA ASN A 102 -22.03 10.93 -2.62
C ASN A 102 -23.21 11.50 -3.44
N LEU A 103 -24.37 10.91 -3.23
CA LEU A 103 -25.64 11.41 -3.75
C LEU A 103 -26.56 11.72 -2.59
N SER A 104 -27.14 12.89 -2.57
CA SER A 104 -28.15 13.20 -1.57
C SER A 104 -29.36 13.89 -2.20
N VAL A 105 -30.52 13.57 -1.65
CA VAL A 105 -31.81 14.16 -2.00
C VAL A 105 -32.47 14.64 -0.72
N SER A 106 -32.88 15.89 -0.71
CA SER A 106 -33.62 16.44 0.40
C SER A 106 -34.87 17.16 -0.09
N ASN A 107 -35.92 17.07 0.70
CA ASN A 107 -37.18 17.78 0.52
C ASN A 107 -37.68 18.32 1.87
N GLY A 108 -38.20 19.53 1.87
CA GLY A 108 -38.77 20.13 3.05
C GLY A 108 -40.06 20.89 2.74
N SER A 109 -41.06 20.74 3.62
CA SER A 109 -42.34 21.44 3.55
C SER A 109 -42.71 21.94 4.95
N GLU A 110 -43.80 22.67 5.06
CA GLU A 110 -44.32 23.10 6.39
C GLU A 110 -44.75 21.92 7.27
N LYS A 111 -45.12 20.80 6.64
CA LYS A 111 -45.58 19.59 7.33
C LYS A 111 -44.50 18.55 7.61
N GLY A 112 -43.27 18.73 7.07
CA GLY A 112 -42.20 17.78 7.33
C GLY A 112 -41.01 17.92 6.38
N SER A 113 -39.97 17.17 6.68
CA SER A 113 -38.77 17.11 5.89
C SER A 113 -38.35 15.67 5.65
N SER A 114 -37.67 15.43 4.56
CA SER A 114 -37.03 14.16 4.27
C SER A 114 -35.64 14.38 3.67
N PHE A 115 -34.73 13.52 4.05
CA PHE A 115 -33.37 13.47 3.55
C PHE A 115 -32.99 12.02 3.26
N PHE A 116 -32.46 11.79 2.08
CA PHE A 116 -31.91 10.51 1.67
C PHE A 116 -30.51 10.72 1.14
N SER A 117 -29.57 9.85 1.48
CA SER A 117 -28.23 9.89 0.90
C SER A 117 -27.68 8.50 0.67
N LEU A 118 -26.89 8.38 -0.39
CA LEU A 118 -26.07 7.24 -0.72
C LEU A 118 -24.61 7.70 -0.81
N GLY A 119 -23.71 6.93 -0.21
CA GLY A 119 -22.28 7.14 -0.28
C GLY A 119 -21.57 5.87 -0.69
N TYR A 120 -20.61 5.99 -1.58
CA TYR A 120 -19.67 4.94 -1.93
C TYR A 120 -18.26 5.47 -1.79
N TYR A 121 -17.43 4.76 -1.07
CA TYR A 121 -16.01 5.06 -0.88
C TYR A 121 -15.21 3.82 -1.22
N LYS A 122 -14.19 3.96 -2.05
CA LYS A 122 -13.22 2.91 -2.38
C LYS A 122 -11.82 3.45 -2.26
N ASN A 123 -10.96 2.72 -1.57
CA ASN A 123 -9.54 3.00 -1.44
C ASN A 123 -8.74 1.77 -1.87
N LEU A 124 -8.11 1.84 -3.02
CA LEU A 124 -7.06 0.90 -3.40
C LEU A 124 -5.78 1.35 -2.74
N GLY A 125 -5.27 0.55 -1.81
CA GLY A 125 -4.08 0.89 -1.02
C GLY A 125 -2.80 0.99 -1.84
N VAL A 126 -1.80 1.64 -1.29
CA VAL A 126 -0.47 1.77 -1.89
C VAL A 126 0.34 0.47 -1.84
N ILE A 127 -0.01 -0.45 -0.95
CA ILE A 127 0.49 -1.83 -0.98
C ILE A 127 -0.44 -2.64 -1.89
N LYS A 128 0.14 -3.44 -2.80
CA LYS A 128 -0.62 -4.31 -3.70
C LYS A 128 -1.54 -5.24 -2.88
N ASP A 129 -2.66 -5.61 -3.46
CA ASP A 129 -3.68 -6.48 -2.88
C ASP A 129 -4.32 -5.98 -1.57
N THR A 130 -4.14 -4.70 -1.24
CA THR A 130 -4.90 -4.05 -0.17
C THR A 130 -5.99 -3.18 -0.73
N ASP A 131 -7.17 -3.29 -0.18
CA ASP A 131 -8.30 -2.44 -0.52
C ASP A 131 -9.24 -2.22 0.68
N PHE A 132 -10.01 -1.17 0.57
CA PHE A 132 -11.10 -0.86 1.47
C PHE A 132 -12.24 -0.29 0.67
N ASP A 133 -13.44 -0.83 0.83
CA ASP A 133 -14.65 -0.22 0.29
C ASP A 133 -15.74 -0.07 1.36
N ARG A 134 -16.50 0.99 1.22
CA ARG A 134 -17.64 1.28 2.09
C ARG A 134 -18.81 1.81 1.28
N PHE A 135 -19.93 1.16 1.41
CA PHE A 135 -21.22 1.64 0.99
C PHE A 135 -22.00 2.14 2.19
N SER A 136 -22.63 3.30 2.08
CA SER A 136 -23.48 3.89 3.11
C SER A 136 -24.81 4.37 2.52
N ALA A 137 -25.89 4.13 3.24
CA ALA A 137 -27.20 4.69 2.96
C ALA A 137 -27.79 5.31 4.22
N ARG A 138 -28.35 6.50 4.09
CA ARG A 138 -29.01 7.18 5.21
C ARG A 138 -30.34 7.73 4.74
N MET A 139 -31.35 7.57 5.59
CA MET A 139 -32.67 8.15 5.43
C MET A 139 -33.11 8.78 6.73
N ASN A 140 -33.48 10.05 6.69
CA ASN A 140 -34.09 10.78 7.80
C ASN A 140 -35.37 11.40 7.30
N SER A 141 -36.43 11.29 8.07
CA SER A 141 -37.69 11.95 7.77
C SER A 141 -38.43 12.32 9.05
N ASP A 142 -38.97 13.50 9.08
CA ASP A 142 -39.76 14.02 10.17
C ASP A 142 -41.06 14.60 9.60
N TYR A 143 -42.21 14.20 10.16
CA TYR A 143 -43.52 14.65 9.74
C TYR A 143 -44.33 15.11 10.94
N LYS A 144 -44.95 16.27 10.81
CA LYS A 144 -45.88 16.86 11.75
C LYS A 144 -47.31 16.41 11.42
N LEU A 145 -47.94 15.82 12.39
CA LEU A 145 -49.31 15.32 12.31
C LEU A 145 -50.18 16.09 13.30
N ILE A 146 -51.50 16.16 13.03
CA ILE A 146 -52.49 16.74 13.92
C ILE A 146 -52.11 18.17 14.33
N ASP A 147 -52.10 19.11 13.38
CA ASP A 147 -51.86 20.54 13.58
C ASP A 147 -50.64 20.85 14.49
N ASP A 148 -49.49 20.22 14.19
CA ASP A 148 -48.22 20.36 14.91
C ASP A 148 -48.17 19.76 16.34
N ILE A 149 -49.21 19.07 16.80
CA ILE A 149 -49.25 18.44 18.13
C ILE A 149 -48.40 17.18 18.17
N LEU A 150 -48.34 16.43 17.07
CA LEU A 150 -47.58 15.17 16.98
C LEU A 150 -46.55 15.24 15.86
N THR A 151 -45.29 14.98 16.20
CA THR A 151 -44.23 14.81 15.21
C THR A 151 -43.75 13.35 15.21
N ILE A 152 -43.73 12.73 14.05
CA ILE A 152 -43.17 11.38 13.85
C ILE A 152 -41.86 11.51 13.06
N GLY A 153 -40.77 11.02 13.66
CA GLY A 153 -39.45 10.99 13.06
C GLY A 153 -38.97 9.55 12.78
N GLN A 154 -38.32 9.36 11.65
CA GLN A 154 -37.64 8.10 11.29
C GLN A 154 -36.23 8.39 10.86
N HIS A 155 -35.27 7.72 11.50
CA HIS A 155 -33.85 7.82 11.20
C HIS A 155 -33.30 6.41 10.96
N PHE A 156 -32.73 6.21 9.76
CA PHE A 156 -32.15 4.93 9.37
C PHE A 156 -30.78 5.17 8.77
N THR A 157 -29.80 4.36 9.17
CA THR A 157 -28.46 4.35 8.59
C THR A 157 -28.01 2.92 8.39
N LEU A 158 -27.57 2.62 7.18
CA LEU A 158 -26.97 1.35 6.78
C LEU A 158 -25.53 1.61 6.31
N ASN A 159 -24.59 0.83 6.83
CA ASN A 159 -23.22 0.82 6.36
C ASN A 159 -22.79 -0.63 6.07
N ARG A 160 -22.10 -0.83 4.97
CA ARG A 160 -21.39 -2.07 4.64
C ARG A 160 -19.96 -1.71 4.31
N THR A 161 -19.01 -2.36 4.98
CA THR A 161 -17.57 -2.23 4.71
C THR A 161 -16.99 -3.57 4.31
N SER A 162 -16.00 -3.54 3.42
CA SER A 162 -15.14 -4.65 3.09
C SER A 162 -13.69 -4.14 3.10
N GLU A 163 -12.78 -4.93 3.63
CA GLU A 163 -11.38 -4.54 3.78
C GLU A 163 -10.48 -5.76 3.56
N VAL A 164 -9.43 -5.57 2.77
CA VAL A 164 -8.32 -6.50 2.64
C VAL A 164 -7.05 -5.78 3.10
N GLN A 165 -6.46 -6.30 4.17
CA GLN A 165 -5.26 -5.73 4.79
C GLN A 165 -4.01 -6.43 4.30
N ALA A 166 -2.89 -5.69 4.27
CA ALA A 166 -1.60 -6.30 4.02
C ALA A 166 -1.21 -7.27 5.15
N PRO A 167 -0.50 -8.36 4.85
CA PRO A 167 0.15 -9.16 5.87
C PRO A 167 1.05 -8.30 6.74
N GLY A 168 1.03 -8.56 8.06
CA GLY A 168 1.94 -7.88 8.99
C GLY A 168 3.40 -8.12 8.62
N GLY A 169 4.23 -7.06 8.69
CA GLY A 169 5.68 -7.15 8.40
C GLY A 169 6.03 -7.22 6.92
N ILE A 170 5.09 -7.02 5.97
CA ILE A 170 5.39 -7.14 4.54
C ILE A 170 6.43 -6.11 4.06
N ILE A 171 6.41 -4.91 4.63
CA ILE A 171 7.38 -3.85 4.27
C ILE A 171 8.77 -4.23 4.79
N GLU A 172 8.88 -4.64 6.05
CA GLU A 172 10.12 -5.10 6.64
C GLU A 172 10.69 -6.28 5.86
N THR A 173 9.84 -7.26 5.52
CA THR A 173 10.26 -8.40 4.71
C THR A 173 10.79 -7.98 3.34
N ALA A 174 10.11 -7.06 2.66
CA ALA A 174 10.55 -6.57 1.34
C ALA A 174 11.88 -5.80 1.41
N LEU A 175 12.19 -5.15 2.53
CA LEU A 175 13.45 -4.44 2.74
C LEU A 175 14.59 -5.40 3.13
N ASP A 176 14.28 -6.52 3.77
CA ASP A 176 15.27 -7.49 4.24
C ASP A 176 15.65 -8.53 3.18
N ILE A 177 14.81 -8.77 2.17
CA ILE A 177 15.12 -9.72 1.11
C ILE A 177 16.20 -9.15 0.18
N PRO A 178 17.32 -9.86 -0.01
CA PRO A 178 18.34 -9.43 -0.96
C PRO A 178 17.79 -9.33 -2.39
N SER A 179 18.17 -8.27 -3.12
CA SER A 179 17.72 -8.02 -4.51
C SER A 179 18.08 -9.17 -5.46
N ALA A 180 19.14 -9.94 -5.16
CA ALA A 180 19.58 -11.09 -5.95
C ALA A 180 18.59 -12.28 -5.92
N ARG A 181 17.68 -12.33 -4.98
CA ARG A 181 16.65 -13.38 -4.91
C ARG A 181 15.51 -13.11 -5.90
N SER A 182 14.98 -14.17 -6.47
CA SER A 182 13.81 -14.17 -7.37
C SER A 182 12.63 -14.90 -6.74
#